data_7176317e09a6fe0879a0ca8f73bdfa86
#
_entry.id   7176317e09a6fe0879a0ca8f73bdfa86
#
_cell.length_a   1.000
_cell.length_b   1.000
_cell.length_c   1.000
_cell.angle_alpha   90.00
_cell.angle_beta   90.00
_cell.angle_gamma   90.00
#
_symmetry.space_group_name_H-M   'P 1'
#
loop_
_entity.id
_entity.type
_entity.pdbx_description
1 polymer ?
#
loop_
_entity_poly.entity_id
_entity_poly.type
_entity_poly.pdbx_seq_one_letter_code
_entity_poly.pdbx_strand_id
1 'polypeptide(L)'
;MILFSQKESKFIIDNEICRIATAKKNIPHVVPVCYIYKDGNIFFATDYITQTFHNLKNNIRISLIIDIYDKKNGNKGIYLNGIASVIDRGKEFAILFKIFYDKFDWVKKEPWKEGDAPFIEVIPKTKVSWGLEKKGSVRI
;
A
#
# COMPACT_ATOMS: atom_id res chain seq x y z
N MET A 1 10.74 13.38 3.94
CA MET A 1 10.68 11.91 3.74
C MET A 1 10.96 11.20 5.06
N ILE A 2 10.15 10.22 5.43
CA ILE A 2 10.43 9.40 6.61
C ILE A 2 11.39 8.26 6.23
N LEU A 3 12.10 7.76 7.22
CA LEU A 3 13.05 6.67 7.04
C LEU A 3 12.52 5.40 7.71
N PHE A 4 12.71 4.27 7.03
CA PHE A 4 12.36 2.97 7.58
C PHE A 4 13.63 2.27 8.09
N SER A 5 13.51 1.58 9.22
CA SER A 5 14.58 0.71 9.69
C SER A 5 14.72 -0.48 8.74
N GLN A 6 15.83 -1.22 8.85
CA GLN A 6 16.01 -2.43 8.05
C GLN A 6 14.90 -3.45 8.32
N LYS A 7 14.49 -3.61 9.58
CA LYS A 7 13.43 -4.55 9.94
C LYS A 7 12.08 -4.10 9.40
N GLU A 8 11.79 -2.81 9.44
CA GLU A 8 10.58 -2.27 8.84
C GLU A 8 10.55 -2.47 7.33
N SER A 9 11.63 -2.13 6.64
CA SER A 9 11.72 -2.32 5.18
C SER A 9 11.57 -3.79 4.80
N LYS A 10 12.24 -4.68 5.53
CA LYS A 10 12.13 -6.11 5.28
C LYS A 10 10.69 -6.60 5.46
N PHE A 11 10.03 -6.17 6.53
CA PHE A 11 8.64 -6.55 6.78
C PHE A 11 7.72 -6.08 5.64
N ILE A 12 7.90 -4.85 5.17
CA ILE A 12 7.12 -4.31 4.06
C ILE A 12 7.36 -5.11 2.78
N ILE A 13 8.61 -5.44 2.48
CA ILE A 13 8.97 -6.19 1.28
C ILE A 13 8.48 -7.64 1.33
N ASP A 14 8.52 -8.26 2.50
CA ASP A 14 8.16 -9.68 2.67
C ASP A 14 6.64 -9.93 2.61
N ASN A 15 5.83 -8.89 2.65
CA ASN A 15 4.37 -9.01 2.58
C ASN A 15 3.86 -8.45 1.27
N GLU A 16 2.65 -8.84 0.86
CA GLU A 16 2.12 -8.51 -0.45
C GLU A 16 0.77 -7.81 -0.39
N ILE A 17 0.09 -7.87 0.74
CA ILE A 17 -1.24 -7.28 0.92
C ILE A 17 -1.18 -6.28 2.05
N CYS A 18 -1.76 -5.11 1.80
CA CYS A 18 -2.02 -4.13 2.85
C CYS A 18 -3.49 -3.75 2.80
N ARG A 19 -3.95 -3.12 3.87
CA ARG A 19 -5.29 -2.57 3.93
C ARG A 19 -5.16 -1.06 3.92
N ILE A 20 -5.80 -0.44 2.93
CA ILE A 20 -5.75 1.01 2.76
C ILE A 20 -7.05 1.62 3.23
N ALA A 21 -6.95 2.79 3.81
CA ALA A 21 -8.10 3.56 4.28
C ALA A 21 -8.09 4.93 3.63
N THR A 22 -9.24 5.30 3.09
CA THR A 22 -9.50 6.60 2.48
C THR A 22 -10.81 7.14 3.02
N ALA A 23 -11.10 8.41 2.81
CA ALA A 23 -12.33 8.99 3.30
C ALA A 23 -12.85 10.06 2.36
N LYS A 24 -14.18 10.20 2.33
CA LYS A 24 -14.86 11.26 1.61
C LYS A 24 -16.03 11.71 2.47
N LYS A 25 -16.17 13.00 2.72
CA LYS A 25 -17.26 13.56 3.56
C LYS A 25 -17.37 12.86 4.91
N ASN A 26 -16.21 12.61 5.53
CA ASN A 26 -16.10 11.93 6.82
C ASN A 26 -16.59 10.47 6.83
N ILE A 27 -16.80 9.86 5.66
CA ILE A 27 -17.15 8.45 5.57
C ILE A 27 -15.86 7.66 5.29
N PRO A 28 -15.39 6.87 6.25
CA PRO A 28 -14.20 6.05 6.04
C PRO A 28 -14.49 4.85 5.15
N HIS A 29 -13.47 4.43 4.42
CA HIS A 29 -13.54 3.30 3.51
C HIS A 29 -12.24 2.52 3.60
N VAL A 30 -12.30 1.21 3.73
CA VAL A 30 -11.12 0.37 3.86
C VAL A 30 -11.23 -0.83 2.94
N VAL A 31 -10.14 -1.14 2.23
CA VAL A 31 -10.06 -2.30 1.32
C VAL A 31 -8.67 -2.90 1.36
N PRO A 32 -8.54 -4.22 1.11
CA PRO A 32 -7.25 -4.85 0.91
C PRO A 32 -6.77 -4.64 -0.52
N VAL A 33 -5.47 -4.43 -0.68
CA VAL A 33 -4.84 -4.34 -2.01
C VAL A 33 -3.49 -5.03 -2.00
N CYS A 34 -3.08 -5.57 -3.15
CA CYS A 34 -1.70 -5.98 -3.34
C CYS A 34 -0.86 -4.74 -3.60
N TYR A 35 0.36 -4.75 -3.09
CA TYR A 35 1.22 -3.58 -3.19
C TYR A 35 2.66 -3.97 -3.51
N ILE A 36 3.42 -2.98 -3.94
CA ILE A 36 4.88 -3.06 -4.01
C ILE A 36 5.49 -1.90 -3.23
N TYR A 37 6.73 -2.10 -2.80
CA TYR A 37 7.52 -1.10 -2.08
C TYR A 37 8.69 -0.69 -2.97
N LYS A 38 8.82 0.61 -3.21
CA LYS A 38 9.87 1.15 -4.07
C LYS A 38 10.25 2.54 -3.59
N ASP A 39 11.55 2.74 -3.34
CA ASP A 39 12.10 4.06 -2.97
C ASP A 39 11.39 4.71 -1.77
N GLY A 40 11.00 3.92 -0.79
CA GLY A 40 10.36 4.40 0.42
C GLY A 40 8.87 4.65 0.31
N ASN A 41 8.27 4.37 -0.84
CA ASN A 41 6.83 4.55 -1.09
C ASN A 41 6.16 3.22 -1.38
N ILE A 42 4.85 3.20 -1.19
CA ILE A 42 4.02 2.02 -1.43
C ILE A 42 3.15 2.32 -2.66
N PHE A 43 3.01 1.33 -3.54
CA PHE A 43 2.23 1.49 -4.77
C PHE A 43 1.20 0.38 -4.88
N PHE A 44 0.00 0.73 -5.31
CA PHE A 44 -1.04 -0.26 -5.60
C PHE A 44 -1.84 0.19 -6.82
N ALA A 45 -2.56 -0.75 -7.44
CA ALA A 45 -3.44 -0.45 -8.57
C ALA A 45 -4.88 -0.37 -8.10
N THR A 46 -5.68 0.48 -8.75
CA THR A 46 -7.12 0.57 -8.51
C THR A 46 -7.80 0.97 -9.81
N ASP A 47 -9.07 0.63 -9.96
CA ASP A 47 -9.84 1.06 -11.13
C ASP A 47 -10.41 2.47 -10.91
N TYR A 48 -10.67 3.17 -12.00
CA TYR A 48 -11.23 4.52 -11.94
C TYR A 48 -12.62 4.57 -11.33
N ILE A 49 -13.34 3.44 -11.31
CA ILE A 49 -14.71 3.38 -10.79
C ILE A 49 -14.80 2.99 -9.32
N THR A 50 -13.67 2.70 -8.66
CA THR A 50 -13.70 2.28 -7.26
C THR A 50 -14.00 3.44 -6.31
N GLN A 51 -14.53 3.10 -5.14
CA GLN A 51 -14.73 4.09 -4.08
C GLN A 51 -13.40 4.67 -3.63
N THR A 52 -12.34 3.84 -3.60
CA THR A 52 -10.98 4.30 -3.28
C THR A 52 -10.55 5.45 -4.20
N PHE A 53 -10.69 5.26 -5.51
CA PHE A 53 -10.29 6.29 -6.47
C PHE A 53 -11.14 7.55 -6.32
N HIS A 54 -12.46 7.40 -6.16
CA HIS A 54 -13.35 8.53 -5.95
C HIS A 54 -12.99 9.33 -4.70
N ASN A 55 -12.65 8.63 -3.61
CA ASN A 55 -12.23 9.28 -2.38
C ASN A 55 -10.94 10.07 -2.59
N LEU A 56 -9.94 9.47 -3.24
CA LEU A 56 -8.64 10.09 -3.44
C LEU A 56 -8.68 11.30 -4.38
N LYS A 57 -9.64 11.36 -5.29
CA LYS A 57 -9.83 12.54 -6.15
C LYS A 57 -10.17 13.79 -5.34
N ASN A 58 -10.81 13.63 -4.20
CA ASN A 58 -11.27 14.74 -3.38
C ASN A 58 -10.47 14.90 -2.10
N ASN A 59 -9.80 13.85 -1.65
CA ASN A 59 -9.05 13.83 -0.41
C ASN A 59 -7.86 12.90 -0.56
N ILE A 60 -6.69 13.48 -0.72
CA ILE A 60 -5.47 12.68 -0.96
C ILE A 60 -4.91 12.05 0.31
N ARG A 61 -5.49 12.28 1.46
CA ARG A 61 -5.04 11.63 2.70
C ARG A 61 -5.37 10.16 2.66
N ILE A 62 -4.39 9.35 2.99
CA ILE A 62 -4.50 7.89 2.95
C ILE A 62 -3.72 7.30 4.10
N SER A 63 -4.22 6.22 4.66
CA SER A 63 -3.45 5.43 5.60
C SER A 63 -3.47 3.98 5.17
N LEU A 64 -2.50 3.22 5.62
CA LEU A 64 -2.46 1.80 5.36
C LEU A 64 -1.85 1.05 6.53
N ILE A 65 -2.16 -0.21 6.58
CA ILE A 65 -1.62 -1.11 7.58
C ILE A 65 -1.20 -2.41 6.91
N ILE A 66 -0.02 -2.89 7.27
CA ILE A 66 0.47 -4.21 6.92
C ILE A 66 0.65 -4.93 8.25
N ASP A 67 -0.08 -6.01 8.45
CA ASP A 67 -0.01 -6.72 9.72
C ASP A 67 -0.16 -8.21 9.51
N ILE A 68 0.41 -8.96 10.42
CA ILE A 68 0.22 -10.41 10.51
C ILE A 68 -0.01 -10.79 11.95
N TYR A 69 -0.83 -11.79 12.13
CA TYR A 69 -1.06 -12.39 13.43
C TYR A 69 -0.68 -13.86 13.39
N ASP A 70 0.15 -14.26 14.32
CA ASP A 70 0.55 -15.64 14.50
C ASP A 70 0.22 -16.01 15.94
N LYS A 71 -0.53 -17.08 16.12
CA LYS A 71 -0.96 -17.51 17.45
C LYS A 71 0.22 -17.70 18.40
N LYS A 72 1.37 -18.15 17.87
CA LYS A 72 2.57 -18.41 18.64
C LYS A 72 3.42 -17.16 18.86
N ASN A 73 3.59 -16.34 17.83
CA ASN A 73 4.51 -15.20 17.84
C ASN A 73 3.82 -13.85 18.05
N GLY A 74 2.49 -13.83 18.08
CA GLY A 74 1.73 -12.64 18.35
C GLY A 74 1.48 -11.76 17.14
N ASN A 75 1.12 -10.51 17.41
CA ASN A 75 0.76 -9.52 16.41
C ASN A 75 1.98 -8.68 16.06
N LYS A 76 2.23 -8.49 14.77
CA LYS A 76 3.25 -7.56 14.29
C LYS A 76 2.78 -6.85 13.04
N GLY A 77 3.27 -5.64 12.84
CA GLY A 77 2.85 -4.86 11.70
C GLY A 77 3.47 -3.49 11.65
N ILE A 78 3.01 -2.74 10.65
CA ILE A 78 3.39 -1.34 10.47
C ILE A 78 2.17 -0.58 9.96
N TYR A 79 1.94 0.58 10.53
CA TYR A 79 0.91 1.53 10.13
C TYR A 79 1.59 2.73 9.50
N LEU A 80 1.09 3.16 8.35
CA LEU A 80 1.58 4.35 7.66
C LEU A 80 0.43 5.32 7.45
N ASN A 81 0.71 6.60 7.66
CA ASN A 81 -0.21 7.68 7.33
C ASN A 81 0.52 8.59 6.35
N GLY A 82 -0.15 8.98 5.27
CA GLY A 82 0.50 9.76 4.24
C GLY A 82 -0.45 10.41 3.26
N ILE A 83 0.08 10.70 2.10
CA ILE A 83 -0.68 11.29 0.99
C ILE A 83 -0.56 10.41 -0.25
N ALA A 84 -1.58 10.45 -1.08
CA ALA A 84 -1.65 9.67 -2.31
C ALA A 84 -1.41 10.54 -3.53
N SER A 85 -0.78 9.94 -4.54
CA SER A 85 -0.57 10.54 -5.85
C SER A 85 -1.01 9.52 -6.90
N VAL A 86 -1.61 10.00 -7.98
CA VAL A 86 -2.09 9.14 -9.06
C VAL A 86 -1.03 9.07 -10.17
N ILE A 87 -0.71 7.85 -10.59
CA ILE A 87 0.19 7.58 -11.70
C ILE A 87 -0.61 6.82 -12.75
N ASP A 88 -1.05 7.51 -13.79
CA ASP A 88 -1.96 6.94 -14.78
C ASP A 88 -1.34 6.77 -16.16
N ARG A 89 -0.14 7.28 -16.40
CA ARG A 89 0.49 7.20 -17.71
C ARG A 89 2.00 7.45 -17.65
N GLY A 90 2.66 7.23 -18.77
CA GLY A 90 4.04 7.63 -18.99
C GLY A 90 5.03 6.59 -18.47
N LYS A 91 6.27 7.06 -18.32
CA LYS A 91 7.39 6.19 -17.94
C LYS A 91 7.21 5.55 -16.56
N GLU A 92 6.69 6.31 -15.62
CA GLU A 92 6.46 5.79 -14.26
C GLU A 92 5.43 4.66 -14.28
N PHE A 93 4.34 4.83 -15.06
CA PHE A 93 3.34 3.77 -15.20
C PHE A 93 3.99 2.51 -15.77
N ALA A 94 4.78 2.63 -16.83
CA ALA A 94 5.42 1.49 -17.48
C ALA A 94 6.37 0.75 -16.52
N ILE A 95 7.14 1.47 -15.72
CA ILE A 95 8.04 0.87 -14.74
C ILE A 95 7.24 0.09 -13.68
N LEU A 96 6.19 0.71 -13.14
CA LEU A 96 5.35 0.06 -12.12
C LEU A 96 4.64 -1.15 -12.68
N PHE A 97 4.11 -1.04 -13.90
CA PHE A 97 3.41 -2.17 -14.53
C PHE A 97 4.34 -3.37 -14.67
N LYS A 98 5.58 -3.15 -15.10
CA LYS A 98 6.54 -4.25 -15.23
C LYS A 98 6.83 -4.91 -13.89
N ILE A 99 6.99 -4.12 -12.83
CA ILE A 99 7.23 -4.66 -11.49
C ILE A 99 6.05 -5.50 -11.03
N PHE A 100 4.83 -5.00 -11.20
CA PHE A 100 3.62 -5.74 -10.84
C PHE A 100 3.45 -7.00 -11.69
N TYR A 101 3.71 -6.91 -12.98
CA TYR A 101 3.65 -8.04 -13.89
C TYR A 101 4.61 -9.16 -13.48
N ASP A 102 5.84 -8.79 -13.13
CA ASP A 102 6.85 -9.78 -12.74
C ASP A 102 6.55 -10.39 -11.36
N LYS A 103 5.91 -9.63 -10.48
CA LYS A 103 5.67 -10.06 -9.10
C LYS A 103 4.37 -10.85 -8.92
N PHE A 104 3.29 -10.44 -9.60
CA PHE A 104 1.96 -10.97 -9.33
C PHE A 104 1.38 -11.74 -10.51
N ASP A 105 1.04 -13.01 -10.29
CA ASP A 105 0.43 -13.85 -11.34
C ASP A 105 -0.91 -13.31 -11.82
N TRP A 106 -1.70 -12.68 -10.94
CA TRP A 106 -2.98 -12.13 -11.35
C TRP A 106 -2.84 -11.01 -12.39
N VAL A 107 -1.73 -10.28 -12.38
CA VAL A 107 -1.45 -9.26 -13.39
C VAL A 107 -1.16 -9.92 -14.74
N LYS A 108 -0.42 -11.04 -14.74
CA LYS A 108 -0.12 -11.78 -15.96
C LYS A 108 -1.38 -12.35 -16.61
N LYS A 109 -2.35 -12.75 -15.79
CA LYS A 109 -3.62 -13.31 -16.28
C LYS A 109 -4.53 -12.25 -16.87
N GLU A 110 -4.55 -11.05 -16.29
CA GLU A 110 -5.40 -9.97 -16.76
C GLU A 110 -4.60 -8.66 -16.82
N PRO A 111 -3.64 -8.57 -17.75
CA PRO A 111 -2.84 -7.35 -17.87
C PRO A 111 -3.69 -6.19 -18.39
N TRP A 112 -3.28 -4.98 -18.03
CA TRP A 112 -3.93 -3.76 -18.50
C TRP A 112 -2.88 -2.78 -18.98
N LYS A 113 -3.32 -1.72 -19.65
CA LYS A 113 -2.44 -0.67 -20.17
C LYS A 113 -2.83 0.67 -19.59
N GLU A 114 -1.98 1.67 -19.80
CA GLU A 114 -2.33 3.02 -19.35
C GLU A 114 -3.66 3.46 -19.96
N GLY A 115 -4.45 4.14 -19.14
CA GLY A 115 -5.82 4.50 -19.48
C GLY A 115 -6.87 3.54 -18.96
N ASP A 116 -6.50 2.29 -18.68
CA ASP A 116 -7.44 1.28 -18.17
C ASP A 116 -7.60 1.36 -16.65
N ALA A 117 -6.50 1.51 -15.93
CA ALA A 117 -6.50 1.64 -14.48
C ALA A 117 -5.20 2.31 -14.02
N PRO A 118 -5.26 3.21 -13.03
CA PRO A 118 -4.06 3.90 -12.55
C PRO A 118 -3.36 3.10 -11.46
N PHE A 119 -2.11 3.47 -11.19
CA PHE A 119 -1.45 3.15 -9.94
C PHE A 119 -1.62 4.31 -8.98
N ILE A 120 -1.65 4.00 -7.71
CA ILE A 120 -1.65 4.97 -6.62
C ILE A 120 -0.31 4.85 -5.89
N GLU A 121 0.37 5.97 -5.75
CA GLU A 121 1.58 6.07 -4.95
C GLU A 121 1.19 6.58 -3.57
N VAL A 122 1.53 5.84 -2.52
CA VAL A 122 1.37 6.28 -1.14
C VAL A 122 2.71 6.80 -0.66
N ILE A 123 2.75 8.08 -0.31
CA ILE A 123 3.95 8.76 0.20
C ILE A 123 3.79 8.86 1.71
N PRO A 124 4.52 8.02 2.49
CA PRO A 124 4.37 8.00 3.94
C PRO A 124 4.86 9.30 4.58
N LYS A 125 4.11 9.80 5.55
CA LYS A 125 4.46 10.97 6.34
C LYS A 125 4.75 10.62 7.79
N THR A 126 4.03 9.64 8.34
CA THR A 126 4.26 9.12 9.70
C THR A 126 4.14 7.61 9.68
N LYS A 127 4.74 6.97 10.67
CA LYS A 127 4.71 5.52 10.80
C LYS A 127 4.66 5.10 12.26
N VAL A 128 4.07 3.93 12.50
CA VAL A 128 4.13 3.22 13.78
C VAL A 128 4.34 1.75 13.44
N SER A 129 5.34 1.13 14.00
CA SER A 129 5.54 -0.31 13.84
C SER A 129 5.56 -1.00 15.20
N TRP A 130 5.22 -2.30 15.21
CA TRP A 130 5.17 -3.09 16.42
C TRP A 130 5.49 -4.54 16.12
N GLY A 131 6.05 -5.22 17.12
CA GLY A 131 6.32 -6.66 17.05
C GLY A 131 7.46 -7.07 16.13
N LEU A 132 8.15 -6.14 15.48
CA LEU A 132 9.21 -6.44 14.52
C LEU A 132 10.53 -6.77 15.20
N GLU A 133 10.76 -6.19 16.37
CA GLU A 133 11.99 -6.36 17.14
C GLU A 133 11.87 -7.47 18.20
N LYS A 134 10.66 -7.78 18.64
CA LYS A 134 10.40 -8.70 19.75
C LYS A 134 9.34 -9.71 19.37
N LYS A 135 9.42 -10.91 19.98
CA LYS A 135 8.34 -11.87 19.92
C LYS A 135 7.25 -11.47 20.90
N GLY A 136 6.02 -11.82 20.56
CA GLY A 136 4.86 -11.57 21.41
C GLY A 136 3.96 -10.47 20.87
N SER A 137 2.80 -10.33 21.49
CA SER A 137 1.79 -9.37 21.08
C SER A 137 2.04 -8.00 21.65
N VAL A 138 1.71 -7.00 20.89
CA VAL A 138 1.76 -5.59 21.30
C VAL A 138 0.34 -5.04 21.23
N ARG A 139 -0.02 -4.21 22.18
CA ARG A 139 -1.30 -3.49 22.15
C ARG A 139 -1.14 -2.18 21.41
N ILE A 140 -2.13 -1.88 20.61
CA ILE A 140 -2.09 -0.70 19.73
C ILE A 140 -3.26 0.20 20.05
#